data_ad8693b3d6480e7dd3561037b6e41950
#
_entry.id   ad8693b3d6480e7dd3561037b6e41950
#
_cell.length_a   1.000
_cell.length_b   1.000
_cell.length_c   1.000
_cell.angle_alpha   90.00
_cell.angle_beta   90.00
_cell.angle_gamma   90.00
#
_symmetry.space_group_name_H-M   'P 1'
#
loop_
_entity.id
_entity.type
_entity.pdbx_description
1 polymer ?
#
loop_
_entity_poly.entity_id
_entity_poly.type
_entity_poly.pdbx_seq_one_letter_code
_entity_poly.pdbx_strand_id
1 'polypeptide(L)'
;MKKTFLLKILIFCLCSHFFADVANSVKSVCVSESPFCLSKKKDGALLGTGFFLSGSDLLLDNVLKINRQTFDENRSFEKKSVNGFDRLFMNDYNFLLDKVGGNIFLCSAMASPIFILGKSQKSEWKTVVLMYTETLLIANGIKELAKLSINRYRPMCYFESGDSYDSYKDDGDFANSFPSGHSTMAFAGAAFSSYVFWKYFPESPLRYAVCAGSFSFAAATAVSRVLSGNHFVSDVAVGALIGSCTGFLVPFLHHSKKAEKKENIQVGVLPNGFLMRLSF
;
A
#
# COMPACT_ATOMS: atom_id res chain seq x y z
N MET A 1 -15.73 22.02 2.12
CA MET A 1 -15.62 20.91 3.09
C MET A 1 -16.82 19.94 3.08
N LYS A 2 -18.09 20.35 3.30
CA LYS A 2 -19.25 19.41 3.34
C LYS A 2 -19.47 18.60 2.04
N LYS A 3 -19.28 19.19 0.86
CA LYS A 3 -19.48 18.51 -0.44
C LYS A 3 -18.44 17.42 -0.72
N THR A 4 -17.18 17.66 -0.39
CA THR A 4 -16.08 16.67 -0.54
C THR A 4 -16.22 15.51 0.45
N PHE A 5 -16.73 15.77 1.64
CA PHE A 5 -17.03 14.75 2.64
C PHE A 5 -18.16 13.82 2.20
N LEU A 6 -19.29 14.40 1.74
CA LEU A 6 -20.41 13.61 1.20
C LEU A 6 -19.99 12.76 -0.01
N LEU A 7 -19.14 13.31 -0.89
CA LEU A 7 -18.60 12.58 -2.03
C LEU A 7 -17.74 11.39 -1.59
N LYS A 8 -16.87 11.56 -0.57
CA LYS A 8 -16.06 10.47 -0.02
C LYS A 8 -16.92 9.38 0.61
N ILE A 9 -17.96 9.74 1.38
CA ILE A 9 -18.92 8.77 1.93
C ILE A 9 -19.66 8.05 0.82
N LEU A 10 -20.13 8.77 -0.20
CA LEU A 10 -20.87 8.17 -1.32
C LEU A 10 -19.98 7.19 -2.09
N ILE A 11 -18.74 7.57 -2.39
CA ILE A 11 -17.76 6.69 -3.05
C ILE A 11 -17.47 5.47 -2.16
N PHE A 12 -17.27 5.67 -0.86
CA PHE A 12 -17.04 4.57 0.09
C PHE A 12 -18.23 3.60 0.16
N CYS A 13 -19.47 4.13 0.26
CA CYS A 13 -20.68 3.31 0.24
C CYS A 13 -20.89 2.60 -1.09
N LEU A 14 -20.68 3.26 -2.22
CA LEU A 14 -20.79 2.63 -3.55
C LEU A 14 -19.73 1.54 -3.75
N CYS A 15 -18.49 1.81 -3.33
CA CYS A 15 -17.45 0.79 -3.34
C CYS A 15 -17.79 -0.38 -2.41
N SER A 16 -18.28 -0.12 -1.18
CA SER A 16 -18.63 -1.19 -0.23
C SER A 16 -19.76 -2.06 -0.75
N HIS A 17 -20.81 -1.49 -1.36
CA HIS A 17 -21.88 -2.25 -2.01
C HIS A 17 -21.38 -3.06 -3.21
N PHE A 18 -20.60 -2.42 -4.10
CA PHE A 18 -20.02 -3.12 -5.25
C PHE A 18 -19.15 -4.32 -4.82
N PHE A 19 -18.29 -4.13 -3.81
CA PHE A 19 -17.42 -5.19 -3.32
C PHE A 19 -18.17 -6.25 -2.50
N ALA A 20 -19.24 -5.88 -1.77
CA ALA A 20 -20.11 -6.84 -1.11
C ALA A 20 -20.82 -7.74 -2.14
N ASP A 21 -21.29 -7.17 -3.26
CA ASP A 21 -21.90 -7.93 -4.36
C ASP A 21 -20.86 -8.82 -5.08
N VAL A 22 -19.64 -8.32 -5.29
CA VAL A 22 -18.54 -9.13 -5.83
C VAL A 22 -18.17 -10.26 -4.88
N ALA A 23 -18.02 -10.00 -3.58
CA ALA A 23 -17.73 -11.03 -2.57
C ALA A 23 -18.86 -12.08 -2.47
N ASN A 24 -20.12 -11.66 -2.59
CA ASN A 24 -21.29 -12.56 -2.61
C ASN A 24 -21.39 -13.37 -3.91
N SER A 25 -20.96 -12.82 -5.04
CA SER A 25 -20.96 -13.51 -6.34
C SER A 25 -19.79 -14.49 -6.49
N VAL A 26 -18.76 -14.40 -5.65
CA VAL A 26 -17.63 -15.33 -5.61
C VAL A 26 -18.10 -16.67 -5.06
N LYS A 27 -18.61 -17.55 -5.94
CA LYS A 27 -18.48 -19.00 -5.68
C LYS A 27 -16.98 -19.27 -5.61
N SER A 28 -16.52 -20.15 -4.72
CA SER A 28 -15.09 -20.53 -4.64
C SER A 28 -14.57 -20.91 -6.04
N VAL A 29 -14.04 -19.93 -6.76
CA VAL A 29 -13.56 -20.10 -8.14
C VAL A 29 -12.08 -20.34 -8.03
N CYS A 30 -11.71 -21.60 -7.86
CA CYS A 30 -10.35 -22.01 -8.17
C CYS A 30 -10.36 -22.44 -9.64
N VAL A 31 -9.84 -21.62 -10.53
CA VAL A 31 -9.46 -22.07 -11.87
C VAL A 31 -8.39 -23.14 -11.68
N SER A 32 -8.52 -24.28 -12.32
CA SER A 32 -7.74 -25.50 -12.02
C SER A 32 -6.22 -25.35 -12.17
N GLU A 33 -5.76 -24.25 -12.78
CA GLU A 33 -4.35 -23.95 -13.03
C GLU A 33 -3.91 -22.58 -12.45
N SER A 34 -4.80 -21.82 -11.79
CA SER A 34 -4.46 -20.53 -11.20
C SER A 34 -3.59 -20.71 -9.95
N PRO A 35 -2.51 -19.93 -9.80
CA PRO A 35 -1.72 -19.93 -8.58
C PRO A 35 -2.47 -19.36 -7.37
N PHE A 36 -3.61 -18.70 -7.59
CA PHE A 36 -4.41 -18.08 -6.53
C PHE A 36 -5.83 -18.57 -6.54
N CYS A 37 -6.42 -18.68 -5.33
CA CYS A 37 -7.79 -19.12 -5.11
C CYS A 37 -8.55 -18.10 -4.25
N LEU A 38 -9.72 -17.69 -4.74
CA LEU A 38 -10.68 -16.91 -3.97
C LEU A 38 -11.54 -17.83 -3.08
N SER A 39 -11.88 -17.36 -1.89
CA SER A 39 -12.73 -18.06 -0.93
C SER A 39 -13.64 -17.08 -0.21
N LYS A 40 -14.97 -17.27 -0.28
CA LYS A 40 -15.95 -16.36 0.35
C LYS A 40 -15.64 -16.02 1.80
N LYS A 41 -15.16 -16.98 2.60
CA LYS A 41 -14.84 -16.74 4.00
C LYS A 41 -13.59 -15.87 4.17
N LYS A 42 -12.54 -16.16 3.39
CA LYS A 42 -11.26 -15.43 3.46
C LYS A 42 -11.43 -14.02 2.91
N ASP A 43 -11.95 -13.90 1.69
CA ASP A 43 -12.12 -12.63 1.00
C ASP A 43 -13.12 -11.75 1.76
N GLY A 44 -14.21 -12.33 2.29
CA GLY A 44 -15.14 -11.63 3.16
C GLY A 44 -14.48 -11.11 4.45
N ALA A 45 -13.57 -11.88 5.06
CA ALA A 45 -12.83 -11.45 6.24
C ALA A 45 -11.81 -10.35 5.91
N LEU A 46 -11.05 -10.48 4.81
CA LEU A 46 -10.04 -9.50 4.39
C LEU A 46 -10.69 -8.18 3.96
N LEU A 47 -11.72 -8.24 3.12
CA LEU A 47 -12.49 -7.05 2.74
C LEU A 47 -13.16 -6.41 3.95
N GLY A 48 -13.83 -7.22 4.81
CA GLY A 48 -14.48 -6.73 6.02
C GLY A 48 -13.49 -6.03 6.94
N THR A 49 -12.30 -6.61 7.14
CA THR A 49 -11.22 -5.99 7.92
C THR A 49 -10.74 -4.71 7.26
N GLY A 50 -10.48 -4.71 5.96
CA GLY A 50 -10.03 -3.53 5.22
C GLY A 50 -11.06 -2.39 5.26
N PHE A 51 -12.34 -2.69 5.07
CA PHE A 51 -13.42 -1.70 5.19
C PHE A 51 -13.59 -1.20 6.63
N PHE A 52 -13.48 -2.08 7.62
CA PHE A 52 -13.57 -1.67 9.02
C PHE A 52 -12.44 -0.71 9.39
N LEU A 53 -11.20 -1.05 9.04
CA LEU A 53 -10.03 -0.22 9.35
C LEU A 53 -10.07 1.12 8.61
N SER A 54 -10.31 1.12 7.29
CA SER A 54 -10.38 2.35 6.49
C SER A 54 -11.65 3.16 6.79
N GLY A 55 -12.76 2.51 7.12
CA GLY A 55 -14.01 3.18 7.48
C GLY A 55 -13.97 3.78 8.88
N SER A 56 -13.28 3.15 9.82
CA SER A 56 -13.05 3.70 11.16
C SER A 56 -12.31 5.04 11.09
N ASP A 57 -11.27 5.13 10.24
CA ASP A 57 -10.56 6.38 10.00
C ASP A 57 -11.50 7.47 9.49
N LEU A 58 -12.30 7.16 8.45
CA LEU A 58 -13.27 8.13 7.92
C LEU A 58 -14.22 8.65 9.00
N LEU A 59 -14.66 7.77 9.92
CA LEU A 59 -15.53 8.13 11.04
C LEU A 59 -14.79 8.98 12.08
N LEU A 60 -13.62 8.52 12.49
CA LEU A 60 -12.85 9.16 13.58
C LEU A 60 -12.31 10.52 13.18
N ASP A 61 -11.75 10.64 11.97
CA ASP A 61 -11.15 11.88 11.48
C ASP A 61 -12.20 12.89 11.00
N ASN A 62 -13.16 12.48 10.16
CA ASN A 62 -14.08 13.43 9.53
C ASN A 62 -15.36 13.70 10.32
N VAL A 63 -15.90 12.70 11.05
CA VAL A 63 -17.15 12.86 11.82
C VAL A 63 -16.85 13.28 13.24
N LEU A 64 -16.02 12.50 13.96
CA LEU A 64 -15.70 12.75 15.35
C LEU A 64 -14.58 13.78 15.53
N LYS A 65 -13.81 14.07 14.47
CA LYS A 65 -12.70 15.05 14.45
C LYS A 65 -11.67 14.83 15.56
N ILE A 66 -11.44 13.58 15.93
CA ILE A 66 -10.54 13.20 17.04
C ILE A 66 -9.10 13.66 16.77
N ASN A 67 -8.69 13.67 15.50
CA ASN A 67 -7.33 14.03 15.09
C ASN A 67 -7.24 15.47 14.54
N ARG A 68 -8.25 16.32 14.81
CA ARG A 68 -8.20 17.69 14.33
C ARG A 68 -7.19 18.49 15.14
N GLN A 69 -6.09 18.80 14.51
CA GLN A 69 -4.99 19.51 15.12
C GLN A 69 -5.23 21.01 15.03
N THR A 70 -4.88 21.74 16.11
CA THR A 70 -4.78 23.18 16.09
C THR A 70 -3.31 23.52 16.07
N PHE A 71 -2.88 24.31 15.08
CA PHE A 71 -1.50 24.75 15.01
C PHE A 71 -1.23 25.73 16.15
N ASP A 72 -0.22 25.45 16.96
CA ASP A 72 0.23 26.32 18.03
C ASP A 72 1.34 27.25 17.51
N GLU A 73 0.99 28.50 17.27
CA GLU A 73 1.92 29.51 16.76
C GLU A 73 3.03 29.87 17.77
N ASN A 74 2.79 29.62 19.08
CA ASN A 74 3.78 29.88 20.13
C ASN A 74 4.78 28.74 20.31
N ARG A 75 4.58 27.62 19.61
CA ARG A 75 5.47 26.48 19.70
C ARG A 75 6.78 26.73 18.97
N SER A 76 7.88 26.65 19.70
CA SER A 76 9.21 26.66 19.08
C SER A 76 9.51 25.32 18.42
N PHE A 77 9.81 25.34 17.11
CA PHE A 77 10.21 24.17 16.32
C PHE A 77 11.75 24.13 16.20
N GLU A 78 12.41 23.59 17.21
CA GLU A 78 13.86 23.45 17.18
C GLU A 78 14.27 22.18 16.44
N LYS A 79 15.10 22.32 15.38
CA LYS A 79 15.66 21.15 14.63
C LYS A 79 16.40 20.17 15.54
N LYS A 80 16.98 20.65 16.65
CA LYS A 80 17.68 19.81 17.63
C LYS A 80 16.76 18.84 18.39
N SER A 81 15.46 19.10 18.46
CA SER A 81 14.47 18.21 19.09
C SER A 81 14.18 16.97 18.26
N VAL A 82 14.53 16.96 16.97
CA VAL A 82 14.39 15.82 16.06
C VAL A 82 15.55 14.87 16.27
N ASN A 83 15.29 13.57 16.25
CA ASN A 83 16.33 12.54 16.36
C ASN A 83 17.44 12.73 15.30
N GLY A 84 18.68 12.33 15.63
CA GLY A 84 19.85 12.64 14.80
C GLY A 84 19.77 12.07 13.39
N PHE A 85 19.17 10.89 13.21
CA PHE A 85 19.04 10.25 11.89
C PHE A 85 18.09 11.04 10.99
N ASP A 86 16.88 11.32 11.46
CA ASP A 86 15.89 12.05 10.67
C ASP A 86 16.32 13.49 10.40
N ARG A 87 17.00 14.11 11.38
CA ARG A 87 17.49 15.49 11.26
C ARG A 87 18.47 15.71 10.11
N LEU A 88 19.28 14.69 9.77
CA LEU A 88 20.25 14.76 8.66
C LEU A 88 19.59 14.93 7.29
N PHE A 89 18.36 14.46 7.14
CA PHE A 89 17.62 14.44 5.88
C PHE A 89 16.39 15.36 5.88
N MET A 90 16.29 16.27 6.84
CA MET A 90 15.20 17.25 6.87
C MET A 90 15.32 18.22 5.71
N ASN A 91 14.23 18.47 5.04
CA ASN A 91 14.13 19.45 3.97
C ASN A 91 12.95 20.39 4.24
N ASP A 92 13.07 21.59 3.68
CA ASP A 92 11.97 22.54 3.61
C ASP A 92 10.94 22.10 2.57
N TYR A 93 9.76 22.71 2.58
CA TYR A 93 8.70 22.38 1.65
C TYR A 93 9.07 22.67 0.20
N ASN A 94 8.87 21.71 -0.66
CA ASN A 94 9.03 21.84 -2.10
C ASN A 94 7.76 21.38 -2.83
N PHE A 95 7.02 22.36 -3.36
CA PHE A 95 5.75 22.13 -4.05
C PHE A 95 5.88 21.18 -5.24
N LEU A 96 6.92 21.32 -6.06
CA LEU A 96 7.07 20.51 -7.27
C LEU A 96 7.29 19.02 -6.92
N LEU A 97 8.14 18.77 -5.93
CA LEU A 97 8.39 17.40 -5.46
C LEU A 97 7.17 16.82 -4.74
N ASP A 98 6.40 17.63 -4.03
CA ASP A 98 5.18 17.19 -3.34
C ASP A 98 4.06 16.87 -4.33
N LYS A 99 3.62 17.84 -5.10
CA LYS A 99 2.40 17.73 -5.94
C LYS A 99 2.64 16.99 -7.24
N VAL A 100 3.81 17.11 -7.83
CA VAL A 100 4.11 16.49 -9.13
C VAL A 100 4.91 15.22 -8.95
N GLY A 101 6.14 15.30 -8.41
CA GLY A 101 7.04 14.16 -8.31
C GLY A 101 6.45 13.02 -7.47
N GLY A 102 6.03 13.31 -6.24
CA GLY A 102 5.47 12.32 -5.32
C GLY A 102 4.24 11.62 -5.87
N ASN A 103 3.31 12.38 -6.49
CA ASN A 103 2.07 11.81 -7.03
C ASN A 103 2.28 11.02 -8.32
N ILE A 104 3.15 11.47 -9.23
CA ILE A 104 3.44 10.72 -10.47
C ILE A 104 4.07 9.37 -10.14
N PHE A 105 5.06 9.35 -9.26
CA PHE A 105 5.72 8.10 -8.87
C PHE A 105 4.79 7.18 -8.09
N LEU A 106 3.94 7.74 -7.21
CA LEU A 106 2.91 6.98 -6.50
C LEU A 106 1.94 6.32 -7.49
N CYS A 107 1.37 7.09 -8.42
CA CYS A 107 0.45 6.55 -9.42
C CYS A 107 1.12 5.45 -10.27
N SER A 108 2.39 5.63 -10.65
CA SER A 108 3.14 4.63 -11.41
C SER A 108 3.35 3.34 -10.62
N ALA A 109 3.71 3.44 -9.33
CA ALA A 109 3.84 2.28 -8.46
C ALA A 109 2.51 1.56 -8.23
N MET A 110 1.42 2.32 -8.00
CA MET A 110 0.08 1.76 -7.80
C MET A 110 -0.52 1.17 -9.09
N ALA A 111 -0.16 1.67 -10.26
CA ALA A 111 -0.63 1.16 -11.54
C ALA A 111 0.14 -0.11 -12.00
N SER A 112 1.23 -0.48 -11.32
CA SER A 112 2.05 -1.62 -11.70
C SER A 112 1.31 -2.96 -11.86
N PRO A 113 0.17 -3.28 -11.16
CA PRO A 113 -0.60 -4.49 -11.43
C PRO A 113 -1.21 -4.58 -12.84
N ILE A 114 -1.27 -3.48 -13.58
CA ILE A 114 -1.76 -3.47 -14.98
C ILE A 114 -0.92 -4.41 -15.85
N PHE A 115 0.38 -4.55 -15.58
CA PHE A 115 1.23 -5.52 -16.29
C PHE A 115 0.80 -6.97 -16.09
N ILE A 116 0.20 -7.29 -14.92
CA ILE A 116 -0.36 -8.61 -14.64
C ILE A 116 -1.62 -8.81 -15.48
N LEU A 117 -2.53 -7.84 -15.47
CA LEU A 117 -3.79 -7.89 -16.20
C LEU A 117 -3.56 -7.98 -17.71
N GLY A 118 -2.59 -7.22 -18.23
CA GLY A 118 -2.26 -7.23 -19.66
C GLY A 118 -1.70 -8.56 -20.17
N LYS A 119 -1.10 -9.37 -19.29
CA LYS A 119 -0.47 -10.65 -19.67
C LYS A 119 -1.28 -11.88 -19.22
N SER A 120 -2.13 -11.73 -18.19
CA SER A 120 -2.96 -12.82 -17.67
C SER A 120 -4.24 -13.03 -18.48
N GLN A 121 -4.84 -14.23 -18.34
CA GLN A 121 -6.14 -14.50 -18.95
C GLN A 121 -7.24 -13.65 -18.29
N LYS A 122 -8.25 -13.25 -19.06
CA LYS A 122 -9.36 -12.41 -18.54
C LYS A 122 -10.12 -13.07 -17.38
N SER A 123 -10.13 -14.41 -17.30
CA SER A 123 -10.71 -15.16 -16.19
C SER A 123 -10.03 -14.86 -14.84
N GLU A 124 -8.74 -14.47 -14.85
CA GLU A 124 -7.95 -14.17 -13.66
C GLU A 124 -8.09 -12.72 -13.18
N TRP A 125 -8.63 -11.84 -14.02
CA TRP A 125 -8.71 -10.40 -13.68
C TRP A 125 -9.48 -10.14 -12.39
N LYS A 126 -10.59 -10.87 -12.16
CA LYS A 126 -11.37 -10.73 -10.92
C LYS A 126 -10.54 -11.08 -9.70
N THR A 127 -9.74 -12.14 -9.77
CA THR A 127 -8.86 -12.58 -8.69
C THR A 127 -7.80 -11.51 -8.38
N VAL A 128 -7.12 -11.00 -9.41
CA VAL A 128 -6.07 -9.98 -9.25
C VAL A 128 -6.66 -8.68 -8.69
N VAL A 129 -7.77 -8.20 -9.25
CA VAL A 129 -8.42 -6.95 -8.82
C VAL A 129 -8.91 -7.05 -7.38
N LEU A 130 -9.54 -8.19 -6.99
CA LEU A 130 -10.04 -8.38 -5.64
C LEU A 130 -8.89 -8.40 -4.62
N MET A 131 -7.86 -9.23 -4.84
CA MET A 131 -6.69 -9.28 -3.97
C MET A 131 -5.99 -7.90 -3.85
N TYR A 132 -5.90 -7.16 -4.97
CA TYR A 132 -5.30 -5.84 -4.94
C TYR A 132 -6.12 -4.83 -4.14
N THR A 133 -7.44 -4.88 -4.27
CA THR A 133 -8.34 -4.03 -3.48
C THR A 133 -8.22 -4.33 -1.99
N GLU A 134 -8.19 -5.60 -1.59
CA GLU A 134 -7.95 -6.02 -0.21
C GLU A 134 -6.63 -5.49 0.33
N THR A 135 -5.57 -5.62 -0.48
CA THR A 135 -4.24 -5.09 -0.17
C THR A 135 -4.29 -3.59 0.12
N LEU A 136 -4.89 -2.81 -0.77
CA LEU A 136 -4.95 -1.36 -0.63
C LEU A 136 -5.81 -0.93 0.56
N LEU A 137 -6.95 -1.56 0.78
CA LEU A 137 -7.84 -1.26 1.91
C LEU A 137 -7.15 -1.54 3.26
N ILE A 138 -6.48 -2.68 3.38
CA ILE A 138 -5.78 -3.06 4.61
C ILE A 138 -4.58 -2.13 4.84
N ALA A 139 -3.77 -1.89 3.81
CA ALA A 139 -2.62 -0.98 3.90
C ALA A 139 -3.05 0.43 4.30
N ASN A 140 -4.13 0.96 3.68
CA ASN A 140 -4.70 2.24 4.02
C ASN A 140 -5.19 2.27 5.47
N GLY A 141 -5.95 1.27 5.89
CA GLY A 141 -6.50 1.22 7.24
C GLY A 141 -5.41 1.17 8.31
N ILE A 142 -4.38 0.34 8.15
CA ILE A 142 -3.25 0.27 9.09
C ILE A 142 -2.52 1.63 9.16
N LYS A 143 -2.26 2.25 8.01
CA LYS A 143 -1.61 3.57 7.92
C LYS A 143 -2.43 4.65 8.66
N GLU A 144 -3.75 4.70 8.46
CA GLU A 144 -4.58 5.73 9.09
C GLU A 144 -4.70 5.52 10.60
N LEU A 145 -4.86 4.28 11.07
CA LEU A 145 -4.85 3.99 12.51
C LEU A 145 -3.52 4.40 13.17
N ALA A 146 -2.40 4.19 12.47
CA ALA A 146 -1.11 4.64 12.98
C ALA A 146 -1.02 6.18 13.04
N LYS A 147 -1.55 6.89 12.06
CA LYS A 147 -1.64 8.38 12.09
C LYS A 147 -2.50 8.90 13.23
N LEU A 148 -3.64 8.25 13.49
CA LEU A 148 -4.51 8.63 14.62
C LEU A 148 -3.82 8.43 15.98
N SER A 149 -2.87 7.48 16.04
CA SER A 149 -2.19 7.12 17.30
C SER A 149 -0.93 7.95 17.56
N ILE A 150 -0.32 8.51 16.53
CA ILE A 150 1.00 9.14 16.60
C ILE A 150 0.97 10.52 15.95
N ASN A 151 0.89 11.55 16.79
CA ASN A 151 1.02 12.93 16.35
C ASN A 151 2.50 13.28 16.16
N ARG A 152 2.92 13.46 14.92
CA ARG A 152 4.28 13.85 14.57
C ARG A 152 4.26 15.02 13.59
N TYR A 153 4.87 16.14 13.97
CA TYR A 153 4.98 17.28 13.08
C TYR A 153 5.84 16.95 11.86
N ARG A 154 5.47 17.52 10.71
CA ARG A 154 6.21 17.34 9.47
C ARG A 154 7.54 18.09 9.49
N PRO A 155 8.57 17.62 8.73
CA PRO A 155 9.87 18.31 8.63
C PRO A 155 9.76 19.78 8.26
N MET A 156 8.87 20.15 7.34
CA MET A 156 8.66 21.52 6.90
C MET A 156 8.29 22.50 8.03
N CYS A 157 7.65 22.01 9.12
CA CYS A 157 7.31 22.86 10.27
C CYS A 157 8.54 23.37 11.03
N TYR A 158 9.71 22.79 10.81
CA TYR A 158 10.98 23.17 11.45
C TYR A 158 11.80 24.17 10.62
N PHE A 159 11.24 24.70 9.54
CA PHE A 159 11.86 25.71 8.69
C PHE A 159 11.00 26.97 8.72
N GLU A 160 11.64 28.09 8.97
CA GLU A 160 11.00 29.43 9.03
C GLU A 160 10.93 30.05 7.62
N SER A 161 10.34 29.38 6.67
CA SER A 161 10.25 29.92 5.32
C SER A 161 8.81 30.27 4.93
N GLY A 162 8.61 31.54 4.70
CA GLY A 162 7.63 32.35 3.96
C GLY A 162 6.28 31.71 3.58
N ASP A 163 5.93 31.77 2.30
CA ASP A 163 4.62 31.46 1.72
C ASP A 163 4.13 30.01 1.91
N SER A 164 5.03 29.08 2.17
CA SER A 164 4.66 27.67 2.47
C SER A 164 4.13 27.48 3.89
N TYR A 165 4.51 28.34 4.82
CA TYR A 165 4.13 28.27 6.23
C TYR A 165 2.63 28.46 6.45
N ASP A 166 2.00 29.35 5.67
CA ASP A 166 0.58 29.64 5.82
C ASP A 166 -0.32 28.59 5.16
N SER A 167 0.13 27.93 4.09
CA SER A 167 -0.69 26.98 3.35
C SER A 167 -0.99 25.69 4.12
N TYR A 168 -0.07 25.20 4.97
CA TYR A 168 -0.32 23.97 5.72
C TYR A 168 -0.96 24.17 7.09
N LYS A 169 -0.97 25.40 7.62
CA LYS A 169 -1.74 25.74 8.82
C LYS A 169 -3.23 25.52 8.59
N ASP A 170 -3.72 25.91 7.41
CA ASP A 170 -5.13 25.82 7.04
C ASP A 170 -5.58 24.38 6.73
N ASP A 171 -4.69 23.54 6.22
CA ASP A 171 -4.99 22.16 5.81
C ASP A 171 -5.13 21.19 7.01
N GLY A 172 -4.61 21.54 8.18
CA GLY A 172 -4.71 20.74 9.42
C GLY A 172 -3.95 19.40 9.38
N ASP A 173 -3.03 19.22 8.40
CA ASP A 173 -2.27 17.98 8.18
C ASP A 173 -0.79 18.06 8.63
N PHE A 174 -0.43 19.15 9.33
CA PHE A 174 0.94 19.46 9.72
C PHE A 174 1.55 18.52 10.77
N ALA A 175 0.76 17.84 11.57
CA ALA A 175 1.24 16.89 12.58
C ALA A 175 0.85 15.42 12.27
N ASN A 176 0.57 15.09 11.00
CA ASN A 176 0.30 13.75 10.50
C ASN A 176 1.47 13.21 9.65
N SER A 177 2.71 13.42 10.13
CA SER A 177 3.88 12.97 9.40
C SER A 177 4.04 11.46 9.39
N PHE A 178 3.69 10.78 10.48
CA PHE A 178 3.94 9.34 10.66
C PHE A 178 2.67 8.49 10.59
N PRO A 179 2.70 7.38 9.84
CA PRO A 179 3.68 7.02 8.77
C PRO A 179 3.35 7.70 7.44
N SER A 180 4.27 7.65 6.49
CA SER A 180 4.05 8.20 5.15
C SER A 180 3.02 7.40 4.36
N GLY A 181 1.88 8.04 4.05
CA GLY A 181 0.80 7.41 3.29
C GLY A 181 1.18 7.11 1.83
N HIS A 182 1.88 8.04 1.17
CA HIS A 182 2.37 7.83 -0.19
C HIS A 182 3.33 6.64 -0.26
N SER A 183 4.27 6.55 0.68
CA SER A 183 5.19 5.43 0.77
C SER A 183 4.45 4.10 1.01
N THR A 184 3.48 4.08 1.95
CA THR A 184 2.68 2.89 2.22
C THR A 184 1.97 2.36 0.96
N MET A 185 1.28 3.23 0.24
CA MET A 185 0.50 2.82 -0.94
C MET A 185 1.42 2.43 -2.11
N ALA A 186 2.51 3.16 -2.34
CA ALA A 186 3.46 2.84 -3.39
C ALA A 186 4.14 1.48 -3.19
N PHE A 187 4.59 1.21 -1.96
CA PHE A 187 5.22 -0.08 -1.64
C PHE A 187 4.22 -1.23 -1.58
N ALA A 188 2.96 -0.98 -1.23
CA ALA A 188 1.91 -1.99 -1.34
C ALA A 188 1.67 -2.40 -2.79
N GLY A 189 1.58 -1.44 -3.72
CA GLY A 189 1.46 -1.71 -5.16
C GLY A 189 2.67 -2.45 -5.72
N ALA A 190 3.88 -2.03 -5.36
CA ALA A 190 5.12 -2.65 -5.82
C ALA A 190 5.29 -4.09 -5.33
N ALA A 191 5.06 -4.34 -4.04
CA ALA A 191 5.18 -5.68 -3.47
C ALA A 191 4.11 -6.63 -4.00
N PHE A 192 2.85 -6.15 -4.11
CA PHE A 192 1.77 -6.92 -4.72
C PHE A 192 2.10 -7.33 -6.15
N SER A 193 2.48 -6.35 -6.98
CA SER A 193 2.77 -6.60 -8.41
C SER A 193 3.93 -7.57 -8.58
N SER A 194 4.99 -7.39 -7.79
CA SER A 194 6.16 -8.25 -7.85
C SER A 194 5.81 -9.69 -7.48
N TYR A 195 5.13 -9.90 -6.36
CA TYR A 195 4.78 -11.24 -5.90
C TYR A 195 3.78 -11.94 -6.83
N VAL A 196 2.71 -11.24 -7.22
CA VAL A 196 1.65 -11.82 -8.06
C VAL A 196 2.17 -12.12 -9.46
N PHE A 197 2.96 -11.19 -10.05
CA PHE A 197 3.57 -11.43 -11.36
C PHE A 197 4.53 -12.64 -11.33
N TRP A 198 5.32 -12.75 -10.26
CA TRP A 198 6.24 -13.88 -10.08
C TRP A 198 5.53 -15.23 -10.03
N LYS A 199 4.37 -15.27 -9.40
CA LYS A 199 3.56 -16.50 -9.29
C LYS A 199 2.80 -16.84 -10.57
N TYR A 200 2.27 -15.84 -11.31
CA TYR A 200 1.61 -16.10 -12.59
C TYR A 200 2.58 -16.46 -13.72
N PHE A 201 3.77 -15.88 -13.71
CA PHE A 201 4.72 -15.98 -14.82
C PHE A 201 6.13 -16.39 -14.35
N PRO A 202 6.28 -17.57 -13.72
CA PRO A 202 7.54 -17.99 -13.11
C PRO A 202 8.69 -18.12 -14.11
N GLU A 203 8.39 -18.47 -15.36
CA GLU A 203 9.39 -18.63 -16.43
C GLU A 203 9.68 -17.34 -17.20
N SER A 204 8.91 -16.27 -16.96
CA SER A 204 9.08 -15.02 -17.70
C SER A 204 10.23 -14.18 -17.15
N PRO A 205 11.22 -13.78 -17.97
CA PRO A 205 12.28 -12.87 -17.54
C PRO A 205 11.76 -11.49 -17.15
N LEU A 206 10.56 -11.11 -17.63
CA LEU A 206 9.91 -9.83 -17.28
C LEU A 206 9.62 -9.70 -15.78
N ARG A 207 9.59 -10.82 -15.03
CA ARG A 207 9.40 -10.77 -13.57
C ARG A 207 10.44 -9.90 -12.86
N TYR A 208 11.68 -9.92 -13.33
CA TYR A 208 12.74 -9.07 -12.77
C TYR A 208 12.52 -7.59 -13.11
N ALA A 209 12.10 -7.29 -14.35
CA ALA A 209 11.81 -5.94 -14.78
C ALA A 209 10.59 -5.34 -14.05
N VAL A 210 9.52 -6.13 -13.87
CA VAL A 210 8.34 -5.72 -13.10
C VAL A 210 8.71 -5.46 -11.64
N CYS A 211 9.48 -6.34 -11.02
CA CYS A 211 9.94 -6.17 -9.64
C CYS A 211 10.81 -4.90 -9.52
N ALA A 212 11.88 -4.81 -10.31
CA ALA A 212 12.79 -3.67 -10.25
C ALA A 212 12.07 -2.34 -10.57
N GLY A 213 11.24 -2.31 -11.61
CA GLY A 213 10.51 -1.10 -12.04
C GLY A 213 9.51 -0.62 -10.98
N SER A 214 8.66 -1.52 -10.47
CA SER A 214 7.65 -1.14 -9.47
C SER A 214 8.29 -0.67 -8.15
N PHE A 215 9.34 -1.34 -7.68
CA PHE A 215 10.08 -0.89 -6.49
C PHE A 215 10.89 0.39 -6.74
N SER A 216 11.37 0.62 -7.97
CA SER A 216 12.02 1.90 -8.31
C SER A 216 11.05 3.07 -8.22
N PHE A 217 9.82 2.93 -8.72
CA PHE A 217 8.78 3.95 -8.55
C PHE A 217 8.38 4.14 -7.09
N ALA A 218 8.27 3.07 -6.32
CA ALA A 218 7.97 3.17 -4.89
C ALA A 218 9.10 3.87 -4.11
N ALA A 219 10.35 3.57 -4.41
CA ALA A 219 11.51 4.25 -3.83
C ALA A 219 11.56 5.72 -4.24
N ALA A 220 11.31 6.05 -5.52
CA ALA A 220 11.22 7.42 -5.99
C ALA A 220 10.11 8.20 -5.28
N THR A 221 8.95 7.55 -5.02
CA THR A 221 7.88 8.13 -4.19
C THR A 221 8.42 8.47 -2.80
N ALA A 222 9.04 7.51 -2.11
CA ALA A 222 9.57 7.71 -0.76
C ALA A 222 10.61 8.84 -0.71
N VAL A 223 11.55 8.86 -1.65
CA VAL A 223 12.58 9.92 -1.76
C VAL A 223 11.93 11.28 -2.01
N SER A 224 10.95 11.37 -2.92
CA SER A 224 10.22 12.61 -3.17
C SER A 224 9.52 13.15 -1.93
N ARG A 225 8.96 12.25 -1.08
CA ARG A 225 8.30 12.67 0.17
C ARG A 225 9.27 13.22 1.21
N VAL A 226 10.50 12.73 1.25
CA VAL A 226 11.57 13.28 2.12
C VAL A 226 12.06 14.61 1.59
N LEU A 227 12.40 14.66 0.29
CA LEU A 227 12.94 15.87 -0.35
C LEU A 227 11.92 17.01 -0.43
N SER A 228 10.63 16.70 -0.42
CA SER A 228 9.56 17.71 -0.38
C SER A 228 9.25 18.25 1.02
N GLY A 229 9.99 17.84 2.06
CA GLY A 229 9.77 18.30 3.44
C GLY A 229 8.49 17.76 4.10
N ASN A 230 7.79 16.82 3.47
CA ASN A 230 6.53 16.29 3.99
C ASN A 230 6.72 15.19 5.05
N HIS A 231 7.78 14.39 4.92
CA HIS A 231 8.02 13.23 5.77
C HIS A 231 9.50 13.09 6.15
N PHE A 232 9.75 12.56 7.33
CA PHE A 232 11.08 12.12 7.72
C PHE A 232 11.43 10.77 7.05
N VAL A 233 12.71 10.43 7.04
CA VAL A 233 13.18 9.14 6.52
C VAL A 233 12.54 7.97 7.28
N SER A 234 12.41 8.07 8.60
CA SER A 234 11.75 7.05 9.41
C SER A 234 10.26 6.88 9.07
N ASP A 235 9.54 7.97 8.72
CA ASP A 235 8.12 7.90 8.32
C ASP A 235 7.94 7.12 7.01
N VAL A 236 8.81 7.37 6.03
CA VAL A 236 8.76 6.68 4.74
C VAL A 236 9.23 5.24 4.86
N ALA A 237 10.20 4.94 5.73
CA ALA A 237 10.67 3.58 5.98
C ALA A 237 9.59 2.71 6.62
N VAL A 238 8.87 3.24 7.63
CA VAL A 238 7.74 2.52 8.25
C VAL A 238 6.59 2.37 7.26
N GLY A 239 6.28 3.42 6.48
CA GLY A 239 5.30 3.33 5.41
C GLY A 239 5.66 2.24 4.38
N ALA A 240 6.92 2.18 3.95
CA ALA A 240 7.42 1.14 3.05
C ALA A 240 7.27 -0.27 3.63
N LEU A 241 7.56 -0.43 4.93
CA LEU A 241 7.40 -1.71 5.63
C LEU A 241 5.93 -2.15 5.67
N ILE A 242 5.01 -1.27 6.09
CA ILE A 242 3.57 -1.55 6.13
C ILE A 242 3.07 -1.93 4.73
N GLY A 243 3.41 -1.12 3.71
CA GLY A 243 3.02 -1.38 2.34
C GLY A 243 3.57 -2.68 1.79
N SER A 244 4.86 -2.95 1.97
CA SER A 244 5.48 -4.19 1.50
C SER A 244 4.91 -5.43 2.18
N CYS A 245 4.68 -5.37 3.49
CA CYS A 245 4.07 -6.48 4.24
C CYS A 245 2.66 -6.77 3.75
N THR A 246 1.81 -5.76 3.59
CA THR A 246 0.43 -5.96 3.12
C THR A 246 0.39 -6.41 1.66
N GLY A 247 1.23 -5.81 0.80
CA GLY A 247 1.36 -6.18 -0.61
C GLY A 247 1.84 -7.60 -0.85
N PHE A 248 2.61 -8.15 0.08
CA PHE A 248 3.04 -9.55 0.06
C PHE A 248 2.03 -10.49 0.73
N LEU A 249 1.60 -10.17 1.96
CA LEU A 249 0.82 -11.09 2.79
C LEU A 249 -0.58 -11.36 2.21
N VAL A 250 -1.26 -10.35 1.67
CA VAL A 250 -2.61 -10.53 1.13
C VAL A 250 -2.62 -11.55 -0.01
N PRO A 251 -1.85 -11.38 -1.10
CA PRO A 251 -1.84 -12.40 -2.15
C PRO A 251 -1.21 -13.72 -1.70
N PHE A 252 -0.28 -13.72 -0.74
CA PHE A 252 0.24 -14.95 -0.13
C PHE A 252 -0.86 -15.78 0.53
N LEU A 253 -1.78 -15.15 1.25
CA LEU A 253 -2.94 -15.83 1.83
C LEU A 253 -3.88 -16.43 0.78
N HIS A 254 -3.87 -15.93 -0.46
CA HIS A 254 -4.65 -16.46 -1.58
C HIS A 254 -3.91 -17.54 -2.37
N HIS A 255 -2.65 -17.81 -2.05
CA HIS A 255 -1.89 -18.83 -2.78
C HIS A 255 -2.55 -20.21 -2.68
N SER A 256 -2.68 -20.89 -3.81
CA SER A 256 -3.36 -22.17 -3.92
C SER A 256 -2.43 -23.32 -3.55
N LYS A 257 -2.77 -24.06 -2.49
CA LYS A 257 -2.05 -25.30 -2.10
C LYS A 257 -2.04 -26.39 -3.19
N LYS A 258 -2.94 -26.30 -4.17
CA LYS A 258 -2.95 -27.24 -5.31
C LYS A 258 -1.82 -26.95 -6.31
N ALA A 259 -1.39 -25.69 -6.42
CA ALA A 259 -0.24 -25.32 -7.25
C ALA A 259 1.08 -25.83 -6.62
N GLU A 260 1.19 -25.80 -5.29
CA GLU A 260 2.34 -26.37 -4.55
C GLU A 260 2.51 -27.88 -4.75
N LYS A 261 1.41 -28.60 -4.96
CA LYS A 261 1.45 -30.06 -5.13
C LYS A 261 1.99 -30.51 -6.48
N LYS A 262 2.14 -29.61 -7.46
CA LYS A 262 2.81 -29.87 -8.76
C LYS A 262 4.34 -29.71 -8.68
N GLU A 263 4.87 -29.05 -7.65
CA GLU A 263 6.31 -28.99 -7.35
C GLU A 263 6.78 -30.18 -6.52
N ASN A 264 6.17 -31.34 -6.67
CA ASN A 264 6.48 -32.51 -5.83
C ASN A 264 7.82 -33.16 -6.20
N ILE A 265 8.59 -33.40 -5.17
CA ILE A 265 9.72 -34.35 -5.15
C ILE A 265 9.22 -35.71 -5.64
N GLN A 266 9.54 -36.09 -6.85
CA GLN A 266 9.36 -37.47 -7.31
C GLN A 266 10.53 -38.30 -6.83
N VAL A 267 10.32 -39.10 -5.78
CA VAL A 267 11.27 -40.11 -5.35
C VAL A 267 10.93 -41.41 -6.05
N GLY A 268 11.76 -41.80 -6.99
CA GLY A 268 11.68 -43.12 -7.63
C GLY A 268 12.75 -44.03 -7.08
N VAL A 269 12.38 -45.28 -6.73
CA VAL A 269 13.34 -46.31 -6.39
C VAL A 269 13.70 -47.07 -7.66
N LEU A 270 14.96 -47.03 -8.05
CA LEU A 270 15.50 -47.85 -9.13
C LEU A 270 16.18 -49.09 -8.57
N PRO A 271 16.28 -50.18 -9.32
CA PRO A 271 16.92 -51.41 -8.85
C PRO A 271 18.36 -51.24 -8.31
N ASN A 272 19.03 -50.15 -8.73
CA ASN A 272 20.41 -49.84 -8.37
C ASN A 272 20.60 -48.48 -7.69
N GLY A 273 19.55 -47.85 -7.13
CA GLY A 273 19.68 -46.59 -6.43
C GLY A 273 18.36 -45.78 -6.31
N PHE A 274 18.48 -44.59 -5.69
CA PHE A 274 17.34 -43.66 -5.56
C PHE A 274 17.44 -42.54 -6.64
N LEU A 275 16.35 -42.31 -7.36
CA LEU A 275 16.22 -41.16 -8.23
C LEU A 275 15.42 -40.09 -7.47
N MET A 276 16.04 -38.96 -7.17
CA MET A 276 15.37 -37.79 -6.62
C MET A 276 15.28 -36.72 -7.73
N ARG A 277 14.07 -36.52 -8.26
CA ARG A 277 13.80 -35.46 -9.24
C ARG A 277 13.14 -34.30 -8.53
N LEU A 278 13.88 -33.20 -8.37
CA LEU A 278 13.36 -31.91 -7.95
C LEU A 278 12.89 -31.17 -9.20
N SER A 279 11.59 -30.99 -9.35
CA SER A 279 11.03 -30.06 -10.35
C SER A 279 10.76 -28.73 -9.63
N PHE A 280 11.53 -27.72 -10.01
CA PHE A 280 11.38 -26.37 -9.52
C PHE A 280 10.37 -25.61 -10.36
#